data_86611def02b330a556162fd0dda4f365
#
_entry.id   86611def02b330a556162fd0dda4f365
#
_cell.length_a   1.000
_cell.length_b   1.000
_cell.length_c   1.000
_cell.angle_alpha   90.00
_cell.angle_beta   90.00
_cell.angle_gamma   90.00
#
_symmetry.space_group_name_H-M   'P 1'
#
loop_
_entity.id
_entity.type
_entity.pdbx_description
1 polymer ?
#
loop_
_entity_poly.entity_id
_entity_poly.type
_entity_poly.pdbx_seq_one_letter_code
_entity_poly.pdbx_strand_id
1 'polypeptide(L)'
;MRALPALMSFVVISGLMYLFMRRNRDRSTNAPLRDEIQARVCLSTSLDHVSILGTGGFEGTRGQWIRFKGPKRLVVGAEAFMISLPGAFREFAFTGRESTIALSQAPSRLAKRDWIVITGDAGGRQVQLAITKKSGLIEIWQALAGTGAAQETR
;
A
#
# COMPACT_ATOMS: atom_id res chain seq x y z
N MET A 1 -2.32 -18.29 -40.72
CA MET A 1 -2.71 -18.41 -39.31
C MET A 1 -1.55 -18.66 -38.31
N ARG A 2 -0.35 -18.07 -38.53
CA ARG A 2 0.82 -18.23 -37.62
C ARG A 2 1.16 -17.01 -36.78
N ALA A 3 0.39 -15.91 -36.85
CA ALA A 3 0.68 -14.66 -36.17
C ALA A 3 0.13 -14.59 -34.72
N LEU A 4 -0.90 -15.38 -34.38
CA LEU A 4 -1.54 -15.37 -33.05
C LEU A 4 -0.60 -15.76 -31.89
N PRO A 5 0.21 -16.84 -31.98
CA PRO A 5 1.10 -17.21 -30.87
C PRO A 5 2.21 -16.19 -30.64
N ALA A 6 2.72 -15.53 -31.69
CA ALA A 6 3.73 -14.50 -31.55
C ALA A 6 3.20 -13.24 -30.87
N LEU A 7 1.97 -12.84 -31.19
CA LEU A 7 1.30 -11.70 -30.55
C LEU A 7 1.02 -11.95 -29.07
N MET A 8 0.55 -13.14 -28.72
CA MET A 8 0.32 -13.54 -27.31
C MET A 8 1.63 -13.58 -26.50
N SER A 9 2.71 -14.10 -27.10
CA SER A 9 4.03 -14.10 -26.45
C SER A 9 4.55 -12.68 -26.22
N PHE A 10 4.36 -11.78 -27.16
CA PHE A 10 4.78 -10.37 -27.03
C PHE A 10 4.01 -9.65 -25.91
N VAL A 11 2.69 -9.84 -25.82
CA VAL A 11 1.86 -9.25 -24.77
C VAL A 11 2.26 -9.77 -23.38
N VAL A 12 2.52 -11.07 -23.24
CA VAL A 12 2.94 -11.69 -21.97
C VAL A 12 4.32 -11.16 -21.57
N ILE A 13 5.29 -11.12 -22.47
CA ILE A 13 6.65 -10.63 -22.20
C ILE A 13 6.62 -9.15 -21.82
N SER A 14 5.86 -8.33 -22.54
CA SER A 14 5.72 -6.90 -22.26
C SER A 14 5.05 -6.67 -20.89
N GLY A 15 4.03 -7.46 -20.54
CA GLY A 15 3.38 -7.42 -19.25
C GLY A 15 4.31 -7.79 -18.10
N LEU A 16 5.09 -8.87 -18.25
CA LEU A 16 6.08 -9.29 -17.27
C LEU A 16 7.20 -8.25 -17.10
N MET A 17 7.68 -7.70 -18.20
CA MET A 17 8.70 -6.66 -18.18
C MET A 17 8.20 -5.38 -17.50
N TYR A 18 6.95 -4.98 -17.77
CA TYR A 18 6.31 -3.86 -17.08
C TYR A 18 6.20 -4.09 -15.56
N LEU A 19 5.76 -5.27 -15.13
CA LEU A 19 5.67 -5.63 -13.71
C LEU A 19 7.06 -5.64 -13.05
N PHE A 20 8.06 -6.15 -13.74
CA PHE A 20 9.44 -6.15 -13.26
C PHE A 20 10.00 -4.73 -13.11
N MET A 21 9.81 -3.88 -14.10
CA MET A 21 10.23 -2.47 -14.06
C MET A 21 9.51 -1.71 -12.95
N ARG A 22 8.22 -1.92 -12.76
CA ARG A 22 7.43 -1.33 -11.68
C ARG A 22 7.94 -1.75 -10.30
N ARG A 23 8.17 -3.05 -10.12
CA ARG A 23 8.74 -3.59 -8.87
C ARG A 23 10.11 -2.99 -8.56
N ASN A 24 10.96 -2.89 -9.58
CA ASN A 24 12.30 -2.34 -9.42
C ASN A 24 12.28 -0.85 -9.09
N ARG A 25 11.37 -0.10 -9.71
CA ARG A 25 11.14 1.32 -9.41
C ARG A 25 10.68 1.53 -7.98
N ASP A 26 9.63 0.81 -7.54
CA ASP A 26 9.12 0.92 -6.16
C ASP A 26 10.23 0.58 -5.14
N ARG A 27 11.03 -0.45 -5.42
CA ARG A 27 12.15 -0.84 -4.57
C ARG A 27 13.24 0.22 -4.48
N SER A 28 13.64 0.81 -5.59
CA SER A 28 14.70 1.83 -5.60
C SER A 28 14.22 3.12 -4.96
N THR A 29 12.98 3.54 -5.22
CA THR A 29 12.41 4.75 -4.64
C THR A 29 12.21 4.63 -3.12
N ASN A 30 11.84 3.45 -2.65
CA ASN A 30 11.56 3.20 -1.24
C ASN A 30 12.79 2.70 -0.46
N ALA A 31 13.95 2.51 -1.11
CA ALA A 31 15.14 1.96 -0.47
C ALA A 31 15.56 2.72 0.79
N PRO A 32 15.66 4.06 0.82
CA PRO A 32 16.05 4.79 2.02
C PRO A 32 15.10 4.57 3.19
N LEU A 33 13.79 4.64 2.94
CA LEU A 33 12.77 4.41 3.97
C LEU A 33 12.73 2.95 4.43
N ARG A 34 12.99 2.02 3.51
CA ARG A 34 13.09 0.59 3.87
C ARG A 34 14.24 0.33 4.83
N ASP A 35 15.42 0.88 4.55
CA ASP A 35 16.60 0.72 5.40
C ASP A 35 16.36 1.34 6.78
N GLU A 36 15.73 2.50 6.85
CA GLU A 36 15.33 3.15 8.10
C GLU A 36 14.34 2.30 8.90
N ILE A 37 13.29 1.76 8.25
CA ILE A 37 12.30 0.89 8.88
C ILE A 37 12.96 -0.39 9.39
N GLN A 38 13.85 -1.00 8.60
CA GLN A 38 14.55 -2.23 8.98
C GLN A 38 15.55 -2.04 10.12
N ALA A 39 16.14 -0.86 10.24
CA ALA A 39 17.05 -0.53 11.33
C ALA A 39 16.35 -0.60 12.70
N ARG A 40 15.06 -0.27 12.77
CA ARG A 40 14.28 -0.32 14.00
C ARG A 40 12.83 -0.68 13.73
N VAL A 41 12.55 -1.96 13.63
CA VAL A 41 11.18 -2.46 13.47
C VAL A 41 10.46 -2.42 14.81
N CYS A 42 9.37 -1.65 14.88
CA CYS A 42 8.49 -1.56 16.05
C CYS A 42 7.32 -2.56 15.97
N LEU A 43 6.79 -2.76 14.76
CA LEU A 43 5.70 -3.71 14.50
C LEU A 43 5.87 -4.33 13.12
N SER A 44 5.64 -5.63 13.02
CA SER A 44 5.54 -6.32 11.73
C SER A 44 4.35 -7.28 11.78
N THR A 45 3.37 -7.07 10.93
CA THR A 45 2.13 -7.84 10.94
C THR A 45 1.54 -8.04 9.55
N SER A 46 0.77 -9.12 9.39
CA SER A 46 -0.07 -9.32 8.21
C SER A 46 -1.36 -8.50 8.31
N LEU A 47 -1.89 -8.11 7.17
CA LEU A 47 -3.18 -7.41 7.05
C LEU A 47 -4.20 -8.30 6.35
N ASP A 48 -5.48 -8.19 6.74
CA ASP A 48 -6.55 -8.93 6.08
C ASP A 48 -6.94 -8.28 4.76
N HIS A 49 -7.07 -6.97 4.77
CA HIS A 49 -7.42 -6.22 3.56
C HIS A 49 -6.60 -4.94 3.43
N VAL A 50 -6.22 -4.64 2.19
CA VAL A 50 -5.64 -3.37 1.77
C VAL A 50 -6.36 -2.95 0.51
N SER A 51 -6.81 -1.71 0.47
CA SER A 51 -7.43 -1.09 -0.69
C SER A 51 -6.77 0.25 -0.97
N ILE A 52 -6.67 0.62 -2.23
CA ILE A 52 -6.19 1.93 -2.67
C ILE A 52 -7.34 2.72 -3.27
N LEU A 53 -7.41 4.02 -3.00
CA LEU A 53 -8.34 4.89 -3.68
C LEU A 53 -7.80 5.19 -5.09
N GLY A 54 -8.58 4.80 -6.10
CA GLY A 54 -8.22 5.05 -7.49
C GLY A 54 -8.20 6.54 -7.82
N THR A 55 -7.16 6.96 -8.52
CA THR A 55 -6.99 8.33 -9.01
C THR A 55 -7.28 8.48 -10.50
N GLY A 56 -7.63 7.37 -11.15
CA GLY A 56 -7.79 7.26 -12.60
C GLY A 56 -6.58 6.61 -13.28
N GLY A 57 -6.69 6.32 -14.58
CA GLY A 57 -5.63 5.65 -15.34
C GLY A 57 -5.36 4.21 -14.90
N PHE A 58 -4.10 3.83 -14.78
CA PHE A 58 -3.69 2.47 -14.42
C PHE A 58 -3.99 2.08 -12.95
N GLU A 59 -4.33 3.03 -12.10
CA GLU A 59 -4.69 2.75 -10.69
C GLU A 59 -6.16 2.43 -10.50
N GLY A 60 -6.94 2.44 -11.58
CA GLY A 60 -8.35 2.15 -11.57
C GLY A 60 -9.24 3.38 -11.63
N THR A 61 -10.55 3.18 -11.57
CA THR A 61 -11.55 4.24 -11.72
C THR A 61 -11.42 5.25 -10.59
N ARG A 62 -11.40 6.53 -10.95
CA ARG A 62 -11.28 7.65 -9.99
C ARG A 62 -12.37 7.60 -8.93
N GLY A 63 -11.97 7.70 -7.67
CA GLY A 63 -12.87 7.70 -6.52
C GLY A 63 -13.39 6.31 -6.13
N GLN A 64 -12.91 5.22 -6.75
CA GLN A 64 -13.24 3.86 -6.35
C GLN A 64 -12.12 3.21 -5.56
N TRP A 65 -12.49 2.45 -4.53
CA TRP A 65 -11.55 1.64 -3.78
C TRP A 65 -11.25 0.34 -4.51
N ILE A 66 -9.96 0.11 -4.77
CA ILE A 66 -9.47 -1.11 -5.43
C ILE A 66 -8.79 -1.98 -4.39
N ARG A 67 -9.34 -3.17 -4.19
CA ARG A 67 -8.84 -4.13 -3.22
C ARG A 67 -7.70 -4.94 -3.81
N PHE A 68 -6.61 -5.05 -3.05
CA PHE A 68 -5.51 -5.94 -3.39
C PHE A 68 -5.79 -7.37 -2.93
N LYS A 69 -5.47 -8.34 -3.80
CA LYS A 69 -5.51 -9.77 -3.53
C LYS A 69 -4.13 -10.25 -3.07
N GLY A 70 -4.09 -11.42 -2.46
CA GLY A 70 -2.85 -12.05 -2.01
C GLY A 70 -2.35 -11.55 -0.65
N PRO A 71 -1.14 -11.97 -0.25
CA PRO A 71 -0.55 -11.63 1.04
C PRO A 71 -0.28 -10.12 1.14
N LYS A 72 -0.45 -9.57 2.33
CA LYS A 72 -0.29 -8.16 2.66
C LYS A 72 0.42 -8.05 3.98
N ARG A 73 1.44 -7.22 4.04
CA ARG A 73 2.26 -7.04 5.23
C ARG A 73 2.46 -5.57 5.53
N LEU A 74 2.30 -5.21 6.80
CA LEU A 74 2.66 -3.91 7.34
C LEU A 74 3.92 -4.07 8.18
N VAL A 75 4.89 -3.19 7.97
CA VAL A 75 6.08 -3.04 8.80
C VAL A 75 6.15 -1.60 9.25
N VAL A 76 6.22 -1.38 10.55
CA VAL A 76 6.30 -0.05 11.17
C VAL A 76 7.65 0.10 11.83
N GLY A 77 8.37 1.14 11.47
CA GLY A 77 9.62 1.57 12.09
C GLY A 77 9.41 2.70 13.09
N ALA A 78 10.48 3.41 13.44
CA ALA A 78 10.42 4.51 14.41
C ALA A 78 9.73 5.76 13.84
N GLU A 79 10.07 6.15 12.60
CA GLU A 79 9.56 7.38 11.97
C GLU A 79 8.93 7.14 10.58
N ALA A 80 8.94 5.89 10.12
CA ALA A 80 8.42 5.50 8.82
C ALA A 80 7.73 4.14 8.89
N PHE A 81 6.88 3.85 7.93
CA PHE A 81 6.20 2.56 7.81
C PHE A 81 6.00 2.15 6.35
N MET A 82 5.81 0.87 6.12
CA MET A 82 5.71 0.30 4.79
C MET A 82 4.62 -0.77 4.70
N ILE A 83 3.86 -0.72 3.61
CA ILE A 83 2.89 -1.75 3.24
C ILE A 83 3.39 -2.47 2.00
N SER A 84 3.65 -3.76 2.15
CA SER A 84 4.12 -4.63 1.08
C SER A 84 3.00 -5.52 0.56
N LEU A 85 2.85 -5.57 -0.74
CA LEU A 85 1.84 -6.33 -1.48
C LEU A 85 2.54 -7.23 -2.51
N PRO A 86 3.17 -8.35 -2.08
CA PRO A 86 3.99 -9.17 -2.95
C PRO A 86 3.25 -9.69 -4.18
N GLY A 87 1.99 -10.10 -4.02
CA GLY A 87 1.14 -10.60 -5.12
C GLY A 87 0.77 -9.54 -6.16
N ALA A 88 0.79 -8.27 -5.79
CA ALA A 88 0.56 -7.13 -6.69
C ALA A 88 1.87 -6.48 -7.16
N PHE A 89 3.02 -6.98 -6.73
CA PHE A 89 4.33 -6.38 -6.97
C PHE A 89 4.41 -4.90 -6.57
N ARG A 90 3.73 -4.53 -5.49
CA ARG A 90 3.62 -3.16 -4.99
C ARG A 90 4.19 -3.03 -3.58
N GLU A 91 4.71 -1.86 -3.32
CA GLU A 91 5.23 -1.48 -2.02
C GLU A 91 4.99 0.01 -1.82
N PHE A 92 4.40 0.37 -0.69
CA PHE A 92 4.12 1.73 -0.32
C PHE A 92 4.86 2.04 0.98
N ALA A 93 5.86 2.92 0.90
CA ALA A 93 6.60 3.39 2.05
C ALA A 93 6.23 4.85 2.32
N PHE A 94 6.03 5.17 3.59
CA PHE A 94 5.59 6.48 4.06
C PHE A 94 6.48 6.96 5.18
N THR A 95 6.79 8.26 5.17
CA THR A 95 7.31 8.96 6.32
C THR A 95 6.15 9.32 7.26
N GLY A 96 6.27 9.02 8.55
CA GLY A 96 5.19 9.26 9.50
C GLY A 96 4.77 10.73 9.53
N ARG A 97 5.72 11.64 9.61
CA ARG A 97 5.46 13.10 9.71
C ARG A 97 4.73 13.70 8.49
N GLU A 98 4.83 13.06 7.33
CA GLU A 98 4.19 13.51 6.08
C GLU A 98 2.92 12.73 5.77
N SER A 99 2.45 11.95 6.72
CA SER A 99 1.27 11.10 6.57
C SER A 99 0.20 11.45 7.57
N THR A 100 -1.05 11.26 7.18
CA THR A 100 -2.22 11.32 8.06
C THR A 100 -2.85 9.95 8.16
N ILE A 101 -3.33 9.62 9.36
CA ILE A 101 -4.07 8.38 9.62
C ILE A 101 -5.44 8.74 10.20
N ALA A 102 -6.48 8.09 9.72
CA ALA A 102 -7.85 8.24 10.22
C ALA A 102 -8.46 6.88 10.52
N LEU A 103 -9.07 6.73 11.70
CA LEU A 103 -9.90 5.57 12.01
C LEU A 103 -11.31 5.85 11.48
N SER A 104 -11.77 5.07 10.53
CA SER A 104 -13.05 5.27 9.86
C SER A 104 -13.91 4.01 9.90
N GLN A 105 -15.17 4.18 10.29
CA GLN A 105 -16.18 3.14 10.06
C GLN A 105 -16.64 3.19 8.61
N ALA A 106 -16.17 2.23 7.82
CA ALA A 106 -16.55 2.03 6.43
C ALA A 106 -16.46 3.30 5.56
N PRO A 107 -15.28 3.63 4.98
CA PRO A 107 -15.26 4.52 3.83
C PRO A 107 -16.29 4.01 2.81
N SER A 108 -17.05 4.92 2.23
CA SER A 108 -18.17 4.59 1.34
C SER A 108 -17.81 3.46 0.34
N ARG A 109 -18.57 2.38 0.34
CA ARG A 109 -18.44 1.17 -0.50
C ARG A 109 -17.41 0.11 -0.03
N LEU A 110 -16.72 0.29 1.10
CA LEU A 110 -16.00 -0.81 1.73
C LEU A 110 -16.92 -1.57 2.71
N ALA A 111 -16.57 -2.83 3.03
CA ALA A 111 -17.36 -3.63 3.97
C ALA A 111 -17.50 -2.91 5.32
N LYS A 112 -18.65 -3.05 5.98
CA LYS A 112 -18.93 -2.48 7.30
C LYS A 112 -17.98 -3.06 8.36
N ARG A 113 -16.87 -2.41 8.57
CA ARG A 113 -15.87 -2.71 9.60
C ARG A 113 -15.00 -1.49 9.82
N ASP A 114 -14.21 -1.49 10.87
CA ASP A 114 -13.26 -0.42 11.13
C ASP A 114 -12.06 -0.53 10.18
N TRP A 115 -11.67 0.60 9.63
CA TRP A 115 -10.55 0.77 8.74
C TRP A 115 -9.61 1.84 9.25
N ILE A 116 -8.32 1.67 9.04
CA ILE A 116 -7.35 2.75 9.13
C ILE A 116 -7.14 3.27 7.71
N VAL A 117 -7.48 4.53 7.48
CA VAL A 117 -7.22 5.23 6.22
C VAL A 117 -5.93 6.01 6.37
N ILE A 118 -4.97 5.73 5.50
CA ILE A 118 -3.66 6.34 5.45
C ILE A 118 -3.61 7.24 4.23
N THR A 119 -3.28 8.50 4.42
CA THR A 119 -3.08 9.47 3.33
C THR A 119 -1.66 10.02 3.44
N GLY A 120 -0.90 9.99 2.36
CA GLY A 120 0.47 10.49 2.35
C GLY A 120 1.16 10.32 1.01
N ASP A 121 2.39 10.79 0.95
CA ASP A 121 3.25 10.57 -0.20
C ASP A 121 3.91 9.19 -0.12
N ALA A 122 3.78 8.43 -1.19
CA ALA A 122 4.46 7.14 -1.34
C ALA A 122 5.23 7.14 -2.66
N GLY A 123 6.52 7.44 -2.58
CA GLY A 123 7.40 7.46 -3.73
C GLY A 123 7.13 8.60 -4.71
N GLY A 124 6.87 9.81 -4.21
CA GLY A 124 6.60 11.02 -4.99
C GLY A 124 5.15 11.13 -5.49
N ARG A 125 4.24 10.32 -4.93
CA ARG A 125 2.81 10.33 -5.31
C ARG A 125 1.93 10.33 -4.08
N GLN A 126 0.97 11.24 -4.03
CA GLN A 126 -0.08 11.21 -3.02
C GLN A 126 -0.97 10.00 -3.24
N VAL A 127 -1.08 9.17 -2.21
CA VAL A 127 -1.93 7.98 -2.22
C VAL A 127 -2.80 7.95 -0.96
N GLN A 128 -3.95 7.31 -1.09
CA GLN A 128 -4.82 7.02 0.03
C GLN A 128 -5.05 5.51 0.08
N LEU A 129 -4.66 4.89 1.19
CA LEU A 129 -4.82 3.46 1.44
C LEU A 129 -5.79 3.24 2.59
N ALA A 130 -6.63 2.23 2.47
CA ALA A 130 -7.44 1.73 3.58
C ALA A 130 -6.95 0.35 3.95
N ILE A 131 -6.59 0.16 5.21
CA ILE A 131 -6.11 -1.10 5.76
C ILE A 131 -7.02 -1.57 6.88
N THR A 132 -7.19 -2.87 7.02
CA THR A 132 -7.90 -3.45 8.15
C THR A 132 -7.34 -4.81 8.53
N LYS A 133 -7.54 -5.15 9.80
CA LYS A 133 -7.23 -6.45 10.39
C LYS A 133 -8.33 -6.83 11.38
N LYS A 134 -8.73 -8.08 11.37
CA LYS A 134 -9.82 -8.60 12.22
C LYS A 134 -9.51 -8.48 13.72
N SER A 135 -8.24 -8.66 14.08
CA SER A 135 -7.76 -8.52 15.45
C SER A 135 -6.47 -7.70 15.47
N GLY A 136 -6.31 -6.81 16.46
CA GLY A 136 -5.11 -5.99 16.60
C GLY A 136 -5.09 -4.70 15.78
N LEU A 137 -6.24 -4.20 15.30
CA LEU A 137 -6.32 -2.94 14.55
C LEU A 137 -5.88 -1.75 15.40
N ILE A 138 -6.20 -1.76 16.70
CA ILE A 138 -5.79 -0.71 17.65
C ILE A 138 -4.28 -0.69 17.85
N GLU A 139 -3.64 -1.86 17.94
CA GLU A 139 -2.18 -1.96 18.00
C GLU A 139 -1.51 -1.36 16.76
N ILE A 140 -2.08 -1.63 15.58
CA ILE A 140 -1.63 -1.04 14.33
C ILE A 140 -1.80 0.49 14.36
N TRP A 141 -2.96 0.97 14.80
CA TRP A 141 -3.21 2.40 14.94
C TRP A 141 -2.20 3.09 15.86
N GLN A 142 -1.95 2.51 17.02
CA GLN A 142 -0.97 3.03 17.99
C GLN A 142 0.46 3.03 17.44
N ALA A 143 0.85 1.94 16.74
CA ALA A 143 2.16 1.86 16.11
C ALA A 143 2.35 2.91 15.02
N LEU A 144 1.35 3.12 14.16
CA LEU A 144 1.37 4.15 13.13
C LEU A 144 1.39 5.56 13.72
N ALA A 145 0.61 5.82 14.77
CA ALA A 145 0.64 7.09 15.50
C ALA A 145 2.03 7.36 16.10
N GLY A 146 2.70 6.32 16.58
CA GLY A 146 4.07 6.41 17.12
C GLY A 146 5.12 6.85 16.11
N THR A 147 4.87 6.73 14.81
CA THR A 147 5.77 7.25 13.75
C THR A 147 5.68 8.76 13.54
N GLY A 148 4.79 9.46 14.25
CA GLY A 148 4.54 10.88 14.09
C GLY A 148 3.47 11.22 13.06
N ALA A 149 2.73 10.21 12.55
CA ALA A 149 1.61 10.43 11.65
C ALA A 149 0.51 11.27 12.35
N ALA A 150 0.00 12.28 11.65
CA ALA A 150 -1.09 13.09 12.16
C ALA A 150 -2.38 12.26 12.25
N GLN A 151 -3.08 12.37 13.38
CA GLN A 151 -4.33 11.67 13.61
C GLN A 151 -5.51 12.57 13.23
N GLU A 152 -6.32 12.12 12.29
CA GLU A 152 -7.61 12.73 12.00
C GLU A 152 -8.71 11.99 12.78
N THR A 153 -9.34 12.68 13.71
CA THR A 153 -10.55 12.20 14.38
C THR A 153 -11.76 12.61 13.55
N ARG A 154 -12.41 11.67 12.92
CA ARG A 154 -13.73 11.86 12.32
C ARG A 154 -14.80 11.20 13.14
#